data_4713063b3cb3cc20798c22d23707b848
#
_entry.id   4713063b3cb3cc20798c22d23707b848
#
_cell.length_a   1.000
_cell.length_b   1.000
_cell.length_c   1.000
_cell.angle_alpha   90.00
_cell.angle_beta   90.00
_cell.angle_gamma   90.00
#
_symmetry.space_group_name_H-M   'P 1'
#
loop_
_entity.id
_entity.type
_entity.pdbx_description
1 polymer ?
#
loop_
_entity_poly.entity_id
_entity_poly.type
_entity_poly.pdbx_seq_one_letter_code
_entity_poly.pdbx_strand_id
1 'polypeptide(L)'
;YDEYVDQDMSRDTNPLSLEQMRNALTYLDTQNNLRKANGQSALSVSLRMIVAAALNVSYSSNNDLKHSNCYWDNGENLADGGGAYTGGETEDTLGWPYTRLYTWEKKIFDKYVEQYGDELGKYRYESYYIYQNYKSIYHECGHYLNIVDSATVAIGIATGSGKNADSEVTAFDYSEDDTQADFTVSEFKKLLNDYIDSAYNAGGTQEQKEQLKQLQNKLAEAQKNFGTAGTAYSNALDKQESARDAYTAADTNVNTAKGEYEKAKSGIAAAKTAYDAAKDALGGIDIESLKQNLDTAKGEAATAQ
;
A
#
# COMPACT_ATOMS: atom_id res chain seq x y z
N TYR A 1 5.17 -32.23 -14.33
CA TYR A 1 4.21 -31.12 -14.41
C TYR A 1 3.05 -31.38 -15.37
N ASP A 2 3.19 -32.30 -16.34
CA ASP A 2 2.13 -32.68 -17.28
C ASP A 2 0.85 -33.19 -16.59
N GLU A 3 0.97 -33.67 -15.36
CA GLU A 3 -0.16 -34.12 -14.56
C GLU A 3 -1.07 -32.98 -14.07
N TYR A 4 -0.53 -31.76 -13.99
CA TYR A 4 -1.26 -30.57 -13.53
C TYR A 4 -1.79 -29.70 -14.67
N VAL A 5 -1.18 -29.81 -15.85
CA VAL A 5 -1.57 -29.00 -17.02
C VAL A 5 -2.80 -29.62 -17.67
N ASP A 6 -3.87 -28.83 -17.80
CA ASP A 6 -5.05 -29.22 -18.52
C ASP A 6 -4.90 -28.85 -20.01
N GLN A 7 -5.00 -29.83 -20.89
CA GLN A 7 -4.97 -29.61 -22.34
C GLN A 7 -6.34 -29.24 -22.92
N ASP A 8 -7.41 -29.35 -22.12
CA ASP A 8 -8.74 -28.93 -22.51
C ASP A 8 -8.91 -27.42 -22.37
N MET A 9 -8.62 -26.72 -23.46
CA MET A 9 -8.75 -25.25 -23.53
C MET A 9 -10.20 -24.78 -23.51
N SER A 10 -11.18 -25.67 -23.61
CA SER A 10 -12.60 -25.31 -23.51
C SER A 10 -13.08 -25.20 -22.06
N ARG A 11 -12.30 -25.65 -21.11
CA ARG A 11 -12.65 -25.51 -19.69
C ARG A 11 -12.45 -24.06 -19.26
N ASP A 12 -13.52 -23.45 -18.74
CA ASP A 12 -13.56 -22.03 -18.38
C ASP A 12 -12.47 -21.62 -17.38
N THR A 13 -12.05 -22.53 -16.51
CA THR A 13 -11.01 -22.29 -15.50
C THR A 13 -9.60 -22.61 -15.97
N ASN A 14 -9.41 -23.14 -17.21
CA ASN A 14 -8.08 -23.40 -17.73
C ASN A 14 -7.30 -22.08 -17.93
N PRO A 15 -6.10 -21.91 -17.35
CA PRO A 15 -5.35 -20.65 -17.40
C PRO A 15 -4.93 -20.25 -18.82
N LEU A 16 -4.99 -21.17 -19.78
CA LEU A 16 -4.73 -20.91 -21.21
C LEU A 16 -6.03 -20.78 -22.03
N SER A 17 -7.21 -20.86 -21.40
CA SER A 17 -8.46 -20.55 -22.10
C SER A 17 -8.52 -19.05 -22.44
N LEU A 18 -9.23 -18.72 -23.53
CA LEU A 18 -9.39 -17.32 -23.96
C LEU A 18 -10.06 -16.46 -22.87
N GLU A 19 -10.96 -17.06 -22.10
CA GLU A 19 -11.65 -16.37 -20.99
C GLU A 19 -10.67 -16.02 -19.86
N GLN A 20 -9.86 -16.97 -19.41
CA GLN A 20 -8.89 -16.71 -18.35
C GLN A 20 -7.76 -15.78 -18.81
N MET A 21 -7.33 -15.89 -20.05
CA MET A 21 -6.37 -14.93 -20.62
C MET A 21 -6.96 -13.51 -20.65
N ARG A 22 -8.25 -13.34 -20.97
CA ARG A 22 -8.94 -12.05 -20.92
C ARG A 22 -9.05 -11.53 -19.48
N ASN A 23 -9.38 -12.40 -18.53
CA ASN A 23 -9.43 -12.05 -17.10
C ASN A 23 -8.07 -11.57 -16.60
N ALA A 24 -6.99 -12.24 -16.97
CA ALA A 24 -5.62 -11.85 -16.60
C ALA A 24 -5.24 -10.43 -17.09
N LEU A 25 -5.79 -9.96 -18.23
CA LEU A 25 -5.52 -8.61 -18.72
C LEU A 25 -5.96 -7.50 -17.77
N THR A 26 -6.95 -7.76 -16.93
CA THR A 26 -7.47 -6.76 -15.99
C THR A 26 -6.42 -6.39 -14.93
N TYR A 27 -5.53 -7.32 -14.58
CA TYR A 27 -4.48 -7.11 -13.57
C TYR A 27 -3.31 -6.27 -14.08
N LEU A 28 -3.03 -6.29 -15.40
CA LEU A 28 -1.88 -5.58 -15.97
C LEU A 28 -1.93 -4.05 -15.76
N ASP A 29 -3.12 -3.45 -15.88
CA ASP A 29 -3.28 -2.02 -15.67
C ASP A 29 -3.07 -1.66 -14.19
N THR A 30 -3.65 -2.45 -13.28
CA THR A 30 -3.48 -2.27 -11.84
C THR A 30 -2.00 -2.38 -11.45
N GLN A 31 -1.31 -3.41 -11.95
CA GLN A 31 0.12 -3.60 -11.74
C GLN A 31 0.93 -2.35 -12.12
N ASN A 32 0.72 -1.83 -13.33
CA ASN A 32 1.45 -0.68 -13.81
C ASN A 32 1.05 0.63 -13.12
N ASN A 33 -0.21 0.77 -12.69
CA ASN A 33 -0.65 1.92 -11.91
C ASN A 33 0.02 1.93 -10.52
N LEU A 34 0.14 0.78 -9.85
CA LEU A 34 0.84 0.65 -8.58
C LEU A 34 2.32 0.98 -8.72
N ARG A 35 2.98 0.48 -9.76
CA ARG A 35 4.38 0.81 -10.05
C ARG A 35 4.57 2.31 -10.26
N LYS A 36 3.73 2.93 -11.09
CA LYS A 36 3.76 4.36 -11.34
C LYS A 36 3.55 5.18 -10.06
N ALA A 37 2.63 4.76 -9.19
CA ALA A 37 2.41 5.40 -7.89
C ALA A 37 3.64 5.33 -6.95
N ASN A 38 4.53 4.35 -7.18
CA ASN A 38 5.80 4.19 -6.47
C ASN A 38 7.00 4.75 -7.25
N GLY A 39 6.79 5.52 -8.33
CA GLY A 39 7.85 6.11 -9.13
C GLY A 39 8.61 5.11 -10.01
N GLN A 40 8.07 3.90 -10.22
CA GLN A 40 8.68 2.85 -11.02
C GLN A 40 8.17 2.88 -12.47
N SER A 41 8.98 2.38 -13.39
CA SER A 41 8.61 2.23 -14.80
C SER A 41 7.51 1.18 -14.95
N ALA A 42 6.63 1.38 -15.94
CA ALA A 42 5.65 0.38 -16.33
C ALA A 42 6.35 -0.87 -16.88
N LEU A 43 5.79 -2.03 -16.57
CA LEU A 43 6.25 -3.31 -17.11
C LEU A 43 5.67 -3.53 -18.51
N SER A 44 6.48 -4.13 -19.37
CA SER A 44 6.04 -4.73 -20.63
C SER A 44 5.47 -6.13 -20.37
N VAL A 45 4.71 -6.63 -21.33
CA VAL A 45 4.21 -8.00 -21.29
C VAL A 45 5.24 -8.94 -21.94
N SER A 46 5.51 -10.05 -21.26
CA SER A 46 6.34 -11.13 -21.74
C SER A 46 5.48 -12.36 -22.06
N LEU A 47 5.52 -12.82 -23.30
CA LEU A 47 4.83 -14.06 -23.70
C LEU A 47 5.39 -15.28 -22.96
N ARG A 48 6.70 -15.30 -22.72
CA ARG A 48 7.34 -16.35 -21.93
C ARG A 48 6.83 -16.37 -20.51
N MET A 49 6.72 -15.21 -19.87
CA MET A 49 6.20 -15.12 -18.50
C MET A 49 4.70 -15.43 -18.41
N ILE A 50 3.91 -15.13 -19.46
CA ILE A 50 2.51 -15.58 -19.52
C ILE A 50 2.42 -17.10 -19.48
N VAL A 51 3.24 -17.78 -20.29
CA VAL A 51 3.26 -19.25 -20.30
C VAL A 51 3.75 -19.79 -18.95
N ALA A 52 4.79 -19.19 -18.37
CA ALA A 52 5.29 -19.55 -17.06
C ALA A 52 4.18 -19.40 -16.00
N ALA A 53 3.51 -18.25 -15.96
CA ALA A 53 2.40 -17.99 -15.04
C ALA A 53 1.25 -19.00 -15.19
N ALA A 54 0.89 -19.37 -16.42
CA ALA A 54 -0.14 -20.38 -16.67
C ALA A 54 0.26 -21.78 -16.15
N LEU A 55 1.53 -22.16 -16.33
CA LEU A 55 2.06 -23.40 -15.77
C LEU A 55 2.11 -23.35 -14.23
N ASN A 56 2.50 -22.21 -13.67
CA ASN A 56 2.52 -22.00 -12.22
C ASN A 56 1.12 -22.04 -11.62
N VAL A 57 0.13 -21.42 -12.26
CA VAL A 57 -1.29 -21.57 -11.90
C VAL A 57 -1.69 -23.03 -11.85
N SER A 58 -1.38 -23.78 -12.93
CA SER A 58 -1.73 -25.20 -13.02
C SER A 58 -1.10 -26.03 -11.91
N TYR A 59 0.16 -25.75 -11.57
CA TYR A 59 0.86 -26.41 -10.46
C TYR A 59 0.30 -25.98 -9.09
N SER A 60 0.24 -24.68 -8.83
CA SER A 60 -0.07 -24.11 -7.53
C SER A 60 -1.49 -24.43 -7.07
N SER A 61 -2.46 -24.43 -7.99
CA SER A 61 -3.84 -24.81 -7.71
C SER A 61 -4.03 -26.26 -7.25
N ASN A 62 -3.09 -27.14 -7.60
CA ASN A 62 -3.05 -28.55 -7.18
C ASN A 62 -2.10 -28.83 -5.99
N ASN A 63 -1.38 -27.84 -5.50
CA ASN A 63 -0.33 -27.99 -4.51
C ASN A 63 -0.37 -26.96 -3.37
N ASP A 64 -1.55 -26.65 -2.87
CA ASP A 64 -1.75 -25.75 -1.71
C ASP A 64 -1.03 -24.39 -1.85
N LEU A 65 -1.18 -23.78 -3.02
CA LEU A 65 -0.58 -22.48 -3.35
C LEU A 65 0.95 -22.44 -3.22
N LYS A 66 1.63 -23.51 -3.59
CA LYS A 66 3.11 -23.57 -3.58
C LYS A 66 3.70 -23.09 -4.88
N HIS A 67 4.85 -22.43 -4.79
CA HIS A 67 5.68 -22.13 -5.95
C HIS A 67 6.18 -23.41 -6.62
N SER A 68 6.17 -23.45 -7.96
CA SER A 68 6.60 -24.63 -8.74
C SER A 68 8.12 -24.87 -8.69
N ASN A 69 8.90 -23.81 -8.46
CA ASN A 69 10.36 -23.79 -8.55
C ASN A 69 10.93 -24.11 -9.95
N CYS A 70 10.12 -23.97 -11.00
CA CYS A 70 10.52 -24.40 -12.34
C CYS A 70 10.38 -23.34 -13.43
N TYR A 71 9.43 -22.40 -13.33
CA TYR A 71 9.00 -21.60 -14.46
C TYR A 71 9.08 -20.08 -14.21
N TRP A 72 9.89 -19.64 -13.28
CA TRP A 72 10.07 -18.22 -12.96
C TRP A 72 11.54 -17.82 -13.03
N ASP A 73 11.79 -16.60 -13.49
CA ASP A 73 13.15 -16.07 -13.60
C ASP A 73 13.56 -15.30 -12.34
N ASN A 74 12.83 -14.26 -12.00
CA ASN A 74 13.27 -13.28 -10.99
C ASN A 74 12.35 -13.16 -9.79
N GLY A 75 11.10 -13.55 -9.93
CA GLY A 75 10.13 -13.51 -8.86
C GLY A 75 8.76 -13.98 -9.32
N GLU A 76 8.03 -14.56 -8.41
CA GLU A 76 6.65 -14.98 -8.62
C GLU A 76 5.82 -14.52 -7.44
N ASN A 77 4.66 -13.96 -7.73
CA ASN A 77 3.62 -13.74 -6.74
C ASN A 77 2.45 -14.68 -7.02
N LEU A 78 1.97 -15.37 -6.00
CA LEU A 78 0.82 -16.25 -6.08
C LEU A 78 -0.30 -15.77 -5.18
N ALA A 79 -1.53 -15.89 -5.65
CA ALA A 79 -2.72 -15.68 -4.85
C ALA A 79 -3.78 -16.72 -5.18
N ASP A 80 -4.47 -17.25 -4.17
CA ASP A 80 -5.66 -18.05 -4.38
C ASP A 80 -6.78 -17.16 -4.94
N GLY A 81 -7.52 -17.64 -5.94
CA GLY A 81 -8.52 -16.83 -6.66
C GLY A 81 -9.90 -16.82 -6.04
N GLY A 82 -10.17 -17.60 -5.01
CA GLY A 82 -11.54 -17.92 -4.63
C GLY A 82 -12.03 -17.45 -3.27
N GLY A 83 -11.20 -16.92 -2.44
CA GLY A 83 -11.63 -16.54 -1.10
C GLY A 83 -12.07 -15.08 -1.03
N ALA A 84 -13.35 -14.83 -0.86
CA ALA A 84 -13.77 -13.58 -0.24
C ALA A 84 -13.06 -13.51 1.13
N TYR A 85 -11.90 -12.86 1.20
CA TYR A 85 -11.23 -12.66 2.46
C TYR A 85 -12.08 -11.75 3.33
N THR A 86 -12.63 -12.32 4.38
CA THR A 86 -13.50 -11.64 5.35
C THR A 86 -12.69 -11.01 6.49
N GLY A 87 -11.42 -10.75 6.30
CA GLY A 87 -10.58 -10.02 7.24
C GLY A 87 -10.94 -8.56 7.27
N GLY A 88 -11.89 -8.21 8.02
CA GLY A 88 -12.35 -7.00 8.71
C GLY A 88 -11.87 -5.59 8.35
N GLU A 89 -11.09 -5.37 7.31
CA GLU A 89 -10.70 -4.03 6.87
C GLU A 89 -11.30 -3.73 5.49
N THR A 90 -12.36 -2.94 5.48
CA THR A 90 -13.20 -2.58 4.34
C THR A 90 -12.62 -1.50 3.43
N GLU A 91 -11.32 -1.21 3.49
CA GLU A 91 -10.74 -0.01 2.86
C GLU A 91 -9.94 -0.27 1.58
N ASP A 92 -9.95 -1.48 1.03
CA ASP A 92 -9.12 -1.73 -0.15
C ASP A 92 -9.92 -1.75 -1.44
N THR A 93 -9.61 -0.78 -2.29
CA THR A 93 -10.20 -0.56 -3.61
C THR A 93 -9.51 -1.26 -4.75
N LEU A 94 -8.33 -1.81 -4.50
CA LEU A 94 -7.56 -2.44 -5.56
C LEU A 94 -8.17 -3.77 -5.99
N GLY A 95 -9.03 -4.35 -5.13
CA GLY A 95 -9.60 -5.66 -5.35
C GLY A 95 -8.56 -6.77 -5.15
N TRP A 96 -9.09 -8.00 -5.04
CA TRP A 96 -8.27 -9.19 -5.00
C TRP A 96 -7.53 -9.38 -6.33
N PRO A 97 -6.25 -9.77 -6.35
CA PRO A 97 -5.37 -10.13 -5.23
C PRO A 97 -4.53 -8.97 -4.64
N TYR A 98 -4.59 -7.76 -5.21
CA TYR A 98 -3.70 -6.66 -4.84
C TYR A 98 -3.94 -6.12 -3.43
N THR A 99 -5.14 -6.28 -2.88
CA THR A 99 -5.41 -6.01 -1.47
C THR A 99 -4.36 -6.67 -0.59
N ARG A 100 -4.15 -7.98 -0.77
CA ARG A 100 -3.19 -8.75 0.02
C ARG A 100 -1.75 -8.50 -0.40
N LEU A 101 -1.47 -8.70 -1.70
CA LEU A 101 -0.11 -8.72 -2.23
C LEU A 101 0.56 -7.35 -2.21
N TYR A 102 -0.23 -6.27 -2.19
CA TYR A 102 0.30 -4.91 -2.20
C TYR A 102 -0.08 -4.14 -0.94
N THR A 103 -1.38 -3.90 -0.67
CA THR A 103 -1.79 -2.96 0.37
C THR A 103 -1.38 -3.41 1.76
N TRP A 104 -1.60 -4.67 2.09
CA TRP A 104 -1.25 -5.18 3.41
C TRP A 104 0.25 -5.33 3.60
N GLU A 105 0.92 -5.90 2.62
CA GLU A 105 2.37 -6.09 2.72
C GLU A 105 3.13 -4.77 2.70
N LYS A 106 2.63 -3.77 1.96
CA LYS A 106 3.16 -2.41 2.04
C LYS A 106 3.06 -1.84 3.46
N LYS A 107 1.89 -1.97 4.10
CA LYS A 107 1.70 -1.52 5.49
C LYS A 107 2.67 -2.22 6.45
N ILE A 108 2.94 -3.52 6.25
CA ILE A 108 3.91 -4.27 7.04
C ILE A 108 5.32 -3.75 6.78
N PHE A 109 5.70 -3.57 5.52
CA PHE A 109 7.01 -3.03 5.16
C PHE A 109 7.23 -1.62 5.72
N ASP A 110 6.22 -0.75 5.65
CA ASP A 110 6.30 0.61 6.20
C ASP A 110 6.54 0.59 7.72
N LYS A 111 5.93 -0.33 8.48
CA LYS A 111 6.24 -0.53 9.91
C LYS A 111 7.69 -0.97 10.15
N TYR A 112 8.22 -1.81 9.27
CA TYR A 112 9.64 -2.17 9.36
C TYR A 112 10.56 -0.98 9.07
N VAL A 113 10.20 -0.13 8.10
CA VAL A 113 10.95 1.11 7.84
C VAL A 113 10.89 2.05 9.05
N GLU A 114 9.74 2.18 9.72
CA GLU A 114 9.65 2.93 10.98
C GLU A 114 10.56 2.37 12.08
N GLN A 115 10.70 1.04 12.15
CA GLN A 115 11.52 0.37 13.16
C GLN A 115 13.02 0.41 12.84
N TYR A 116 13.41 0.19 11.58
CA TYR A 116 14.81 0.07 11.13
C TYR A 116 15.38 1.37 10.56
N GLY A 117 14.51 2.37 10.36
CA GLY A 117 14.87 3.69 9.85
C GLY A 117 15.12 3.73 8.34
N ASP A 118 15.64 4.88 7.90
CA ASP A 118 15.87 5.18 6.48
C ASP A 118 16.79 4.19 5.78
N GLU A 119 17.60 3.45 6.54
CA GLU A 119 18.52 2.46 5.97
C GLU A 119 17.78 1.33 5.26
N LEU A 120 16.71 0.81 5.84
CA LEU A 120 15.84 -0.17 5.18
C LEU A 120 15.02 0.49 4.06
N GLY A 121 14.53 1.70 4.28
CA GLY A 121 13.70 2.44 3.33
C GLY A 121 14.36 2.68 1.97
N LYS A 122 15.69 2.83 1.94
CA LYS A 122 16.47 3.01 0.69
C LYS A 122 16.29 1.84 -0.29
N TYR A 123 16.16 0.63 0.24
CA TYR A 123 16.13 -0.60 -0.56
C TYR A 123 14.71 -1.08 -0.88
N ARG A 124 13.70 -0.25 -0.63
CA ARG A 124 12.29 -0.56 -0.92
C ARG A 124 12.05 -1.11 -2.33
N TYR A 125 12.82 -0.64 -3.30
CA TYR A 125 12.69 -0.97 -4.72
C TYR A 125 13.75 -1.94 -5.22
N GLU A 126 14.40 -2.66 -4.32
CA GLU A 126 15.46 -3.63 -4.57
C GLU A 126 15.12 -4.94 -3.86
N SER A 127 14.09 -5.66 -4.38
CA SER A 127 13.53 -6.84 -3.72
C SER A 127 14.59 -7.91 -3.43
N TYR A 128 15.52 -8.12 -4.37
CA TYR A 128 16.62 -9.05 -4.20
C TYR A 128 17.56 -8.65 -3.06
N TYR A 129 17.87 -7.35 -2.90
CA TYR A 129 18.68 -6.88 -1.78
C TYR A 129 18.00 -7.17 -0.43
N ILE A 130 16.69 -6.92 -0.33
CA ILE A 130 15.91 -7.24 0.88
C ILE A 130 15.89 -8.76 1.12
N TYR A 131 15.70 -9.57 0.08
CA TYR A 131 15.77 -11.03 0.18
C TYR A 131 17.11 -11.52 0.75
N GLN A 132 18.22 -10.94 0.32
CA GLN A 132 19.56 -11.34 0.75
C GLN A 132 19.90 -10.89 2.18
N ASN A 133 19.51 -9.66 2.55
CA ASN A 133 19.99 -9.00 3.78
C ASN A 133 18.93 -8.95 4.90
N TYR A 134 17.64 -9.03 4.56
CA TYR A 134 16.51 -8.92 5.48
C TYR A 134 15.48 -10.02 5.21
N LYS A 135 15.93 -11.26 5.19
CA LYS A 135 15.15 -12.42 4.75
C LYS A 135 13.80 -12.59 5.47
N SER A 136 13.74 -12.29 6.77
CA SER A 136 12.48 -12.35 7.53
C SER A 136 11.48 -11.30 7.06
N ILE A 137 11.95 -10.09 6.74
CA ILE A 137 11.10 -9.01 6.21
C ILE A 137 10.60 -9.39 4.82
N TYR A 138 11.49 -9.93 3.97
CA TYR A 138 11.10 -10.40 2.65
C TYR A 138 10.01 -11.48 2.71
N HIS A 139 10.06 -12.40 3.66
CA HIS A 139 9.03 -13.42 3.84
C HIS A 139 7.64 -12.85 4.18
N GLU A 140 7.57 -11.67 4.77
CA GLU A 140 6.31 -11.02 5.13
C GLU A 140 5.83 -10.00 4.10
N CYS A 141 6.72 -9.48 3.25
CA CYS A 141 6.45 -8.38 2.33
C CYS A 141 6.93 -8.65 0.89
N GLY A 142 7.31 -9.87 0.57
CA GLY A 142 7.95 -10.24 -0.69
C GLY A 142 7.09 -9.94 -1.91
N HIS A 143 5.78 -10.14 -1.82
CA HIS A 143 4.89 -9.84 -2.94
C HIS A 143 4.85 -8.34 -3.24
N TYR A 144 4.73 -7.50 -2.21
CA TYR A 144 4.81 -6.05 -2.37
C TYR A 144 6.15 -5.63 -2.99
N LEU A 145 7.26 -6.17 -2.47
CA LEU A 145 8.60 -5.85 -2.95
C LEU A 145 8.79 -6.24 -4.43
N ASN A 146 8.29 -7.41 -4.85
CA ASN A 146 8.32 -7.84 -6.25
C ASN A 146 7.48 -6.91 -7.15
N ILE A 147 6.31 -6.44 -6.69
CA ILE A 147 5.45 -5.52 -7.45
C ILE A 147 6.20 -4.21 -7.75
N VAL A 148 6.96 -3.68 -6.80
CA VAL A 148 7.60 -2.36 -6.91
C VAL A 148 9.09 -2.44 -7.26
N ASP A 149 9.64 -3.62 -7.52
CA ASP A 149 11.06 -3.81 -7.82
C ASP A 149 11.50 -3.01 -9.05
N SER A 150 12.56 -2.22 -8.88
CA SER A 150 13.09 -1.36 -9.95
C SER A 150 13.80 -2.12 -11.07
N ALA A 151 14.31 -3.32 -10.80
CA ALA A 151 15.01 -4.14 -11.78
C ALA A 151 14.04 -4.86 -12.74
N THR A 152 12.79 -5.08 -12.32
CA THR A 152 11.81 -5.77 -13.14
C THR A 152 11.39 -4.93 -14.35
N VAL A 153 11.40 -5.51 -15.54
CA VAL A 153 11.08 -4.87 -16.82
C VAL A 153 9.89 -5.49 -17.55
N ALA A 154 9.60 -6.76 -17.30
CA ALA A 154 8.52 -7.48 -17.95
C ALA A 154 7.74 -8.37 -16.97
N ILE A 155 6.50 -8.69 -17.34
CA ILE A 155 5.58 -9.49 -16.54
C ILE A 155 4.74 -10.41 -17.43
N GLY A 156 4.40 -11.58 -16.89
CA GLY A 156 3.28 -12.41 -17.32
C GLY A 156 2.31 -12.65 -16.20
N ILE A 157 1.03 -12.63 -16.51
CA ILE A 157 -0.04 -12.90 -15.55
C ILE A 157 -0.95 -13.98 -16.12
N ALA A 158 -1.29 -14.95 -15.28
CA ALA A 158 -2.30 -15.93 -15.56
C ALA A 158 -3.23 -16.13 -14.37
N THR A 159 -4.47 -16.49 -14.64
CA THR A 159 -5.47 -16.84 -13.63
C THR A 159 -6.22 -18.09 -14.07
N GLY A 160 -6.74 -18.85 -13.12
CA GLY A 160 -7.49 -20.07 -13.38
C GLY A 160 -7.08 -21.22 -12.49
N SER A 161 -7.27 -22.44 -12.98
CA SER A 161 -6.91 -23.65 -12.22
C SER A 161 -6.34 -24.73 -13.13
N GLY A 162 -5.46 -25.55 -12.58
CA GLY A 162 -4.94 -26.74 -13.25
C GLY A 162 -5.96 -27.87 -13.31
N LYS A 163 -5.53 -28.98 -13.91
CA LYS A 163 -6.35 -30.18 -14.04
C LYS A 163 -6.72 -30.73 -12.66
N ASN A 164 -7.98 -31.00 -12.46
CA ASN A 164 -8.55 -31.54 -11.22
C ASN A 164 -8.44 -30.64 -9.98
N ALA A 165 -8.09 -29.37 -10.12
CA ALA A 165 -8.05 -28.43 -9.01
C ALA A 165 -9.44 -27.81 -8.79
N ASP A 166 -9.82 -27.66 -7.50
CA ASP A 166 -11.10 -27.08 -7.09
C ASP A 166 -11.00 -25.56 -6.82
N SER A 167 -9.78 -25.01 -6.78
CA SER A 167 -9.54 -23.59 -6.49
C SER A 167 -8.83 -22.91 -7.66
N GLU A 168 -9.21 -21.67 -7.94
CA GLU A 168 -8.49 -20.82 -8.87
C GLU A 168 -7.28 -20.17 -8.18
N VAL A 169 -6.25 -19.91 -8.96
CA VAL A 169 -5.01 -19.22 -8.55
C VAL A 169 -4.72 -18.11 -9.56
N THR A 170 -4.14 -17.03 -9.10
CA THR A 170 -3.52 -16.02 -9.95
C THR A 170 -2.02 -16.03 -9.71
N ALA A 171 -1.24 -16.13 -10.79
CA ALA A 171 0.21 -16.04 -10.77
C ALA A 171 0.68 -14.79 -11.52
N PHE A 172 1.68 -14.13 -10.97
CA PHE A 172 2.37 -12.98 -11.54
C PHE A 172 3.86 -13.36 -11.61
N ASP A 173 4.35 -13.60 -12.80
CA ASP A 173 5.75 -13.94 -13.04
C ASP A 173 6.50 -12.74 -13.61
N TYR A 174 7.63 -12.41 -13.01
CA TYR A 174 8.42 -11.22 -13.31
C TYR A 174 9.72 -11.58 -14.00
N SER A 175 10.21 -10.69 -14.87
CA SER A 175 11.51 -10.81 -15.52
C SER A 175 12.29 -9.48 -15.48
N GLU A 176 13.59 -9.57 -15.24
CA GLU A 176 14.54 -8.45 -15.35
C GLU A 176 15.21 -8.42 -16.74
N ASP A 177 14.94 -9.41 -17.59
CA ASP A 177 15.50 -9.52 -18.94
C ASP A 177 14.68 -8.67 -19.92
N ASP A 178 15.26 -7.58 -20.40
CA ASP A 178 14.64 -6.65 -21.34
C ASP A 178 14.39 -7.29 -22.73
N THR A 179 15.10 -8.35 -23.07
CA THR A 179 14.85 -9.12 -24.29
C THR A 179 13.53 -9.89 -24.26
N GLN A 180 12.90 -9.99 -23.09
CA GLN A 180 11.59 -10.62 -22.88
C GLN A 180 10.44 -9.61 -22.82
N ALA A 181 10.69 -8.35 -23.05
CA ALA A 181 9.68 -7.29 -23.11
C ALA A 181 9.03 -7.25 -24.51
N ASP A 182 8.11 -8.19 -24.78
CA ASP A 182 7.56 -8.41 -26.13
C ASP A 182 6.59 -7.32 -26.57
N PHE A 183 5.75 -6.83 -25.65
CA PHE A 183 4.68 -5.86 -25.93
C PHE A 183 4.51 -4.86 -24.80
N THR A 184 4.05 -3.67 -25.13
CA THR A 184 3.40 -2.82 -24.11
C THR A 184 2.07 -3.46 -23.69
N VAL A 185 1.60 -3.15 -22.48
CA VAL A 185 0.29 -3.64 -22.01
C VAL A 185 -0.83 -3.27 -22.97
N SER A 186 -0.81 -2.07 -23.55
CA SER A 186 -1.84 -1.61 -24.50
C SER A 186 -1.83 -2.41 -25.82
N GLU A 187 -0.66 -2.67 -26.36
CA GLU A 187 -0.51 -3.49 -27.59
C GLU A 187 -0.97 -4.92 -27.34
N PHE A 188 -0.56 -5.54 -26.25
CA PHE A 188 -0.94 -6.89 -25.92
C PHE A 188 -2.45 -7.02 -25.68
N LYS A 189 -3.05 -6.11 -24.92
CA LYS A 189 -4.51 -6.07 -24.69
C LYS A 189 -5.27 -5.97 -26.01
N LYS A 190 -4.81 -5.11 -26.91
CA LYS A 190 -5.44 -4.97 -28.22
C LYS A 190 -5.32 -6.25 -29.03
N LEU A 191 -4.11 -6.82 -29.12
CA LEU A 191 -3.85 -8.05 -29.89
C LEU A 191 -4.71 -9.21 -29.40
N LEU A 192 -4.74 -9.44 -28.09
CA LEU A 192 -5.49 -10.54 -27.50
C LEU A 192 -7.00 -10.34 -27.63
N ASN A 193 -7.52 -9.14 -27.38
CA ASN A 193 -8.95 -8.88 -27.57
C ASN A 193 -9.38 -9.03 -29.03
N ASP A 194 -8.61 -8.51 -29.99
CA ASP A 194 -8.90 -8.68 -31.41
C ASP A 194 -8.92 -10.17 -31.80
N TYR A 195 -8.00 -10.97 -31.27
CA TYR A 195 -7.96 -12.42 -31.49
C TYR A 195 -9.19 -13.12 -30.89
N ILE A 196 -9.51 -12.83 -29.63
CA ILE A 196 -10.66 -13.43 -28.92
C ILE A 196 -11.96 -13.06 -29.65
N ASP A 197 -12.14 -11.79 -30.00
CA ASP A 197 -13.32 -11.32 -30.74
C ASP A 197 -13.43 -12.00 -32.12
N SER A 198 -12.31 -12.19 -32.79
CA SER A 198 -12.27 -12.95 -34.07
C SER A 198 -12.67 -14.41 -33.85
N ALA A 199 -12.14 -15.08 -32.80
CA ALA A 199 -12.44 -16.47 -32.50
C ALA A 199 -13.94 -16.67 -32.18
N TYR A 200 -14.50 -15.82 -31.33
CA TYR A 200 -15.93 -15.86 -30.99
C TYR A 200 -16.84 -15.55 -32.22
N ASN A 201 -16.42 -14.61 -33.07
CA ASN A 201 -17.18 -14.26 -34.27
C ASN A 201 -17.12 -15.32 -35.38
N ALA A 202 -16.10 -16.17 -35.43
CA ALA A 202 -15.94 -17.17 -36.46
C ALA A 202 -16.94 -18.34 -36.37
N GLY A 203 -17.44 -18.67 -35.17
CA GLY A 203 -18.25 -19.89 -34.90
C GLY A 203 -19.74 -19.70 -34.67
N GLY A 204 -20.25 -18.47 -34.49
CA GLY A 204 -21.62 -18.23 -34.03
C GLY A 204 -22.64 -17.93 -35.14
N THR A 205 -23.95 -18.15 -34.85
CA THR A 205 -25.07 -17.67 -35.70
C THR A 205 -25.09 -16.12 -35.64
N GLN A 206 -25.80 -15.50 -36.61
CA GLN A 206 -25.91 -14.03 -36.66
C GLN A 206 -26.55 -13.46 -35.38
N GLU A 207 -27.49 -14.20 -34.79
CA GLU A 207 -28.11 -13.80 -33.50
C GLU A 207 -27.12 -13.87 -32.34
N GLN A 208 -26.30 -14.91 -32.25
CA GLN A 208 -25.25 -15.03 -31.24
C GLN A 208 -24.18 -13.92 -31.37
N LYS A 209 -23.81 -13.57 -32.62
CA LYS A 209 -22.89 -12.45 -32.88
C LYS A 209 -23.46 -11.12 -32.41
N GLU A 210 -24.75 -10.88 -32.63
CA GLU A 210 -25.40 -9.65 -32.15
C GLU A 210 -25.53 -9.61 -30.62
N GLN A 211 -25.87 -10.74 -30.00
CA GLN A 211 -25.88 -10.86 -28.53
C GLN A 211 -24.50 -10.63 -27.92
N LEU A 212 -23.45 -11.20 -28.52
CA LEU A 212 -22.07 -10.99 -28.09
C LEU A 212 -21.68 -9.51 -28.16
N LYS A 213 -22.00 -8.85 -29.27
CA LYS A 213 -21.74 -7.41 -29.43
C LYS A 213 -22.46 -6.55 -28.39
N GLN A 214 -23.70 -6.91 -28.04
CA GLN A 214 -24.45 -6.22 -26.98
C GLN A 214 -23.81 -6.44 -25.59
N LEU A 215 -23.32 -7.66 -25.30
CA LEU A 215 -22.62 -7.97 -24.07
C LEU A 215 -21.29 -7.25 -23.97
N GLN A 216 -20.52 -7.20 -25.06
CA GLN A 216 -19.28 -6.45 -25.15
C GLN A 216 -19.48 -4.96 -24.87
N ASN A 217 -20.55 -4.35 -25.45
CA ASN A 217 -20.88 -2.95 -25.16
C ASN A 217 -21.24 -2.72 -23.70
N LYS A 218 -22.04 -3.63 -23.10
CA LYS A 218 -22.38 -3.54 -21.66
C LYS A 218 -21.17 -3.70 -20.77
N LEU A 219 -20.25 -4.61 -21.14
CA LEU A 219 -18.99 -4.80 -20.40
C LEU A 219 -18.12 -3.55 -20.46
N ALA A 220 -17.95 -2.96 -21.66
CA ALA A 220 -17.20 -1.72 -21.84
C ALA A 220 -17.79 -0.56 -21.02
N GLU A 221 -19.11 -0.45 -20.97
CA GLU A 221 -19.81 0.55 -20.14
C GLU A 221 -19.59 0.27 -18.63
N ALA A 222 -19.70 -0.97 -18.21
CA ALA A 222 -19.45 -1.36 -16.82
C ALA A 222 -17.99 -1.09 -16.40
N GLN A 223 -17.02 -1.42 -17.26
CA GLN A 223 -15.61 -1.13 -17.03
C GLN A 223 -15.33 0.37 -16.91
N LYS A 224 -15.95 1.19 -17.76
CA LYS A 224 -15.86 2.66 -17.69
C LYS A 224 -16.43 3.18 -16.38
N ASN A 225 -17.60 2.68 -15.96
CA ASN A 225 -18.25 3.07 -14.72
C ASN A 225 -17.41 2.65 -13.51
N PHE A 226 -16.81 1.47 -13.54
CA PHE A 226 -15.90 0.98 -12.51
C PHE A 226 -14.64 1.87 -12.41
N GLY A 227 -14.03 2.22 -13.54
CA GLY A 227 -12.90 3.16 -13.56
C GLY A 227 -13.25 4.54 -12.98
N THR A 228 -14.44 5.04 -13.29
CA THR A 228 -14.95 6.32 -12.75
C THR A 228 -15.16 6.23 -11.23
N ALA A 229 -15.77 5.14 -10.76
CA ALA A 229 -15.97 4.89 -9.34
C ALA A 229 -14.63 4.73 -8.59
N GLY A 230 -13.66 4.01 -9.18
CA GLY A 230 -12.31 3.87 -8.65
C GLY A 230 -11.60 5.21 -8.48
N THR A 231 -11.69 6.08 -9.49
CA THR A 231 -11.12 7.44 -9.39
C THR A 231 -11.80 8.27 -8.30
N ALA A 232 -13.14 8.21 -8.21
CA ALA A 232 -13.89 8.92 -7.18
C ALA A 232 -13.52 8.47 -5.77
N TYR A 233 -13.32 7.17 -5.60
CA TYR A 233 -12.90 6.58 -4.33
C TYR A 233 -11.46 6.96 -3.96
N SER A 234 -10.51 6.88 -4.90
CA SER A 234 -9.13 7.34 -4.66
C SER A 234 -9.12 8.80 -4.18
N ASN A 235 -9.89 9.68 -4.84
CA ASN A 235 -10.02 11.07 -4.41
C ASN A 235 -10.66 11.20 -3.01
N ALA A 236 -11.54 10.29 -2.63
CA ALA A 236 -12.14 10.28 -1.28
C ALA A 236 -11.13 9.83 -0.22
N LEU A 237 -10.29 8.85 -0.52
CA LEU A 237 -9.18 8.43 0.36
C LEU A 237 -8.18 9.56 0.59
N ASP A 238 -7.76 10.26 -0.47
CA ASP A 238 -6.83 11.40 -0.34
C ASP A 238 -7.40 12.49 0.58
N LYS A 239 -8.71 12.73 0.48
CA LYS A 239 -9.41 13.67 1.37
C LYS A 239 -9.47 13.16 2.80
N GLN A 240 -9.71 11.87 3.01
CA GLN A 240 -9.72 11.26 4.33
C GLN A 240 -8.34 11.33 4.98
N GLU A 241 -7.28 11.02 4.24
CA GLU A 241 -5.90 11.14 4.72
C GLU A 241 -5.57 12.59 5.11
N SER A 242 -5.90 13.55 4.25
CA SER A 242 -5.72 14.98 4.54
C SER A 242 -6.50 15.42 5.80
N ALA A 243 -7.71 14.92 5.99
CA ALA A 243 -8.51 15.21 7.20
C ALA A 243 -7.90 14.57 8.45
N ARG A 244 -7.36 13.35 8.35
CA ARG A 244 -6.68 12.68 9.45
C ARG A 244 -5.41 13.43 9.87
N ASP A 245 -4.64 13.91 8.89
CA ASP A 245 -3.41 14.68 9.17
C ASP A 245 -3.75 16.01 9.84
N ALA A 246 -4.80 16.70 9.36
CA ALA A 246 -5.30 17.91 10.00
C ALA A 246 -5.78 17.67 11.44
N TYR A 247 -6.46 16.53 11.68
CA TYR A 247 -6.87 16.14 13.04
C TYR A 247 -5.67 15.89 13.94
N THR A 248 -4.66 15.17 13.46
CA THR A 248 -3.43 14.89 14.23
C THR A 248 -2.68 16.18 14.57
N ALA A 249 -2.59 17.12 13.62
CA ALA A 249 -1.99 18.42 13.86
C ALA A 249 -2.78 19.23 14.91
N ALA A 250 -4.12 19.22 14.83
CA ALA A 250 -4.99 19.88 15.80
C ALA A 250 -4.83 19.27 17.20
N ASP A 251 -4.78 17.95 17.34
CA ASP A 251 -4.57 17.26 18.61
C ASP A 251 -3.21 17.64 19.23
N THR A 252 -2.16 17.69 18.40
CA THR A 252 -0.82 18.14 18.82
C THR A 252 -0.86 19.57 19.35
N ASN A 253 -1.56 20.48 18.66
CA ASN A 253 -1.70 21.87 19.09
C ASN A 253 -2.47 21.98 20.42
N VAL A 254 -3.54 21.19 20.59
CA VAL A 254 -4.28 21.12 21.86
C VAL A 254 -3.39 20.66 23.01
N ASN A 255 -2.58 19.63 22.80
CA ASN A 255 -1.67 19.09 23.81
C ASN A 255 -0.57 20.10 24.16
N THR A 256 -0.04 20.83 23.18
CA THR A 256 0.90 21.94 23.39
C THR A 256 0.27 23.06 24.21
N ALA A 257 -0.92 23.51 23.82
CA ALA A 257 -1.64 24.55 24.55
C ALA A 257 -1.97 24.17 26.01
N LYS A 258 -2.35 22.90 26.26
CA LYS A 258 -2.52 22.34 27.60
C LYS A 258 -1.21 22.43 28.42
N GLY A 259 -0.09 22.06 27.80
CA GLY A 259 1.22 22.15 28.45
C GLY A 259 1.61 23.58 28.81
N GLU A 260 1.35 24.53 27.92
CA GLU A 260 1.57 25.96 28.18
C GLU A 260 0.66 26.50 29.28
N TYR A 261 -0.61 26.10 29.31
CA TYR A 261 -1.55 26.45 30.35
C TYR A 261 -1.08 25.96 31.74
N GLU A 262 -0.64 24.71 31.88
CA GLU A 262 -0.15 24.18 33.14
C GLU A 262 1.16 24.87 33.57
N LYS A 263 2.04 25.24 32.65
CA LYS A 263 3.23 26.08 32.97
C LYS A 263 2.84 27.45 33.48
N ALA A 264 1.90 28.11 32.80
CA ALA A 264 1.40 29.43 33.24
C ALA A 264 0.75 29.36 34.61
N LYS A 265 -0.08 28.35 34.87
CA LYS A 265 -0.72 28.10 36.17
C LYS A 265 0.32 27.87 37.28
N SER A 266 1.36 27.08 37.01
CA SER A 266 2.46 26.88 37.94
C SER A 266 3.24 28.17 38.21
N GLY A 267 3.46 28.98 37.18
CA GLY A 267 4.09 30.30 37.27
C GLY A 267 3.28 31.28 38.15
N ILE A 268 1.97 31.29 37.98
CA ILE A 268 1.06 32.11 38.84
C ILE A 268 1.13 31.65 40.29
N ALA A 269 1.15 30.34 40.55
CA ALA A 269 1.26 29.82 41.92
C ALA A 269 2.59 30.19 42.57
N ALA A 270 3.70 30.11 41.83
CA ALA A 270 5.03 30.52 42.29
C ALA A 270 5.09 32.03 42.56
N ALA A 271 4.54 32.85 41.65
CA ALA A 271 4.47 34.31 41.83
C ALA A 271 3.62 34.69 43.06
N LYS A 272 2.50 33.99 43.31
CA LYS A 272 1.68 34.19 44.50
C LYS A 272 2.47 33.86 45.76
N THR A 273 3.19 32.73 45.78
CA THR A 273 4.03 32.37 46.95
C THR A 273 5.11 33.42 47.20
N ALA A 274 5.78 33.90 46.15
CA ALA A 274 6.79 34.95 46.28
C ALA A 274 6.18 36.29 46.78
N TYR A 275 4.98 36.63 46.30
CA TYR A 275 4.24 37.82 46.78
C TYR A 275 3.87 37.71 48.26
N ASP A 276 3.33 36.56 48.67
CA ASP A 276 2.95 36.32 50.06
C ASP A 276 4.19 36.41 51.00
N ALA A 277 5.30 35.79 50.58
CA ALA A 277 6.57 35.89 51.35
C ALA A 277 7.12 37.33 51.43
N ALA A 278 7.06 38.09 50.34
CA ALA A 278 7.47 39.50 50.34
C ALA A 278 6.56 40.36 51.25
N LYS A 279 5.26 40.09 51.23
CA LYS A 279 4.26 40.75 52.09
C LYS A 279 4.54 40.46 53.56
N ASP A 280 4.83 39.19 53.88
CA ASP A 280 5.15 38.79 55.26
C ASP A 280 6.46 39.46 55.74
N ALA A 281 7.48 39.49 54.85
CA ALA A 281 8.74 40.20 55.17
C ALA A 281 8.53 41.70 55.41
N LEU A 282 7.69 42.32 54.58
CA LEU A 282 7.32 43.75 54.78
C LEU A 282 6.52 43.98 56.10
N GLY A 283 5.59 43.03 56.39
CA GLY A 283 4.80 43.08 57.65
C GLY A 283 5.64 42.88 58.93
N GLY A 284 6.80 42.19 58.77
CA GLY A 284 7.77 42.01 59.84
C GLY A 284 8.73 43.18 60.05
N ILE A 285 8.68 44.21 59.20
CA ILE A 285 9.50 45.42 59.40
C ILE A 285 8.83 46.30 60.47
N ASP A 286 9.44 46.36 61.65
CA ASP A 286 9.03 47.28 62.71
C ASP A 286 9.47 48.72 62.36
N ILE A 287 8.59 49.38 61.58
CA ILE A 287 8.81 50.79 61.19
C ILE A 287 8.95 51.71 62.37
N GLU A 288 8.30 51.42 63.49
CA GLU A 288 8.35 52.26 64.71
C GLU A 288 9.72 52.15 65.40
N SER A 289 10.24 50.90 65.48
CA SER A 289 11.63 50.68 65.95
C SER A 289 12.66 51.32 65.03
N LEU A 290 12.48 51.26 63.72
CA LEU A 290 13.38 51.91 62.73
C LEU A 290 13.34 53.42 62.83
N LYS A 291 12.17 54.05 63.13
CA LYS A 291 12.06 55.49 63.38
C LYS A 291 12.75 55.88 64.70
N GLN A 292 12.56 55.10 65.74
CA GLN A 292 13.25 55.32 66.98
C GLN A 292 14.76 55.26 66.86
N ASN A 293 15.26 54.26 66.17
CA ASN A 293 16.69 54.13 65.87
C ASN A 293 17.21 55.30 65.02
N LEU A 294 16.46 55.75 64.06
CA LEU A 294 16.82 56.93 63.27
C LEU A 294 16.84 58.20 64.06
N ASP A 295 15.87 58.43 64.99
CA ASP A 295 15.81 59.58 65.82
C ASP A 295 16.92 59.56 66.89
N THR A 296 17.26 58.42 67.45
CA THR A 296 18.42 58.20 68.33
C THR A 296 19.72 58.55 67.58
N ALA A 297 19.92 58.00 66.39
CA ALA A 297 21.11 58.31 65.59
C ALA A 297 21.22 59.80 65.23
N LYS A 298 20.11 60.45 64.93
CA LYS A 298 20.08 61.90 64.71
C LYS A 298 20.43 62.67 65.94
N GLY A 299 19.95 62.24 67.11
CA GLY A 299 20.32 62.86 68.41
C GLY A 299 21.78 62.72 68.73
N GLU A 300 22.36 61.56 68.56
CA GLU A 300 23.79 61.27 68.72
C GLU A 300 24.64 62.10 67.73
N ALA A 301 24.26 62.23 66.49
CA ALA A 301 24.95 63.10 65.55
C ALA A 301 24.90 64.56 65.86
N ALA A 302 23.78 65.06 66.49
CA ALA A 302 23.66 66.45 66.96
C ALA A 302 24.48 66.78 68.24
N THR A 303 24.80 65.73 69.02
CA THR A 303 25.64 65.92 70.22
C THR A 303 27.13 65.76 69.94
N ALA A 304 27.51 65.26 68.79
CA ALA A 304 28.90 65.08 68.31
C ALA A 304 29.45 66.27 67.52
N GLN A 305 28.61 67.27 67.22
CA GLN A 305 28.99 68.60 66.71
C GLN A 305 29.13 69.62 67.79
#